data_16cd1b739a05cd4ebdd783f6e88d159c
#
_entry.id   16cd1b739a05cd4ebdd783f6e88d159c
#
_cell.length_a   1.000
_cell.length_b   1.000
_cell.length_c   1.000
_cell.angle_alpha   90.00
_cell.angle_beta   90.00
_cell.angle_gamma   90.00
#
_symmetry.space_group_name_H-M   'P 1'
#
loop_
_entity.id
_entity.type
_entity.pdbx_description
1 polymer ?
#
loop_
_entity_poly.entity_id
_entity_poly.type
_entity_poly.pdbx_seq_one_letter_code
_entity_poly.pdbx_strand_id
1 'polypeptide(L)'
;MAIVFTDFDGTITQRDVTDEILAQLAHPSWQAVEQEWTRGLIGSRECLERQIALVNASTEELDALIDAVPVDPAFSHFYHFTRERRIPLYVLSEGFDYVIARVLERAGMVGPVRNGLQVFSSALRLEGRRLIPTFPHSVEPCEHGCGTCKAALLRRFGKGNHPVIFVGDGLSDRFAVDEADVVFAKRQLLAYCQEHGKACRPFKTFADVEQAVSAML
;
A
#
# COMPACT_ATOMS: atom_id res chain seq x y z
N MET A 1 10.70 -18.85 10.70
CA MET A 1 9.48 -18.00 10.84
C MET A 1 9.60 -16.90 9.78
N ALA A 2 8.57 -16.60 9.01
CA ALA A 2 8.61 -15.56 7.96
C ALA A 2 8.13 -14.21 8.50
N ILE A 3 8.40 -13.11 7.77
CA ILE A 3 7.82 -11.79 7.98
C ILE A 3 7.14 -11.36 6.67
N VAL A 4 5.93 -10.80 6.77
CA VAL A 4 5.15 -10.38 5.59
C VAL A 4 4.95 -8.88 5.59
N PHE A 5 5.26 -8.26 4.47
CA PHE A 5 4.94 -6.88 4.14
C PHE A 5 3.95 -6.88 2.98
N THR A 6 2.92 -6.09 3.08
CA THR A 6 1.92 -5.97 2.00
C THR A 6 1.64 -4.50 1.70
N ASP A 7 1.46 -4.19 0.44
CA ASP A 7 0.86 -2.95 0.02
C ASP A 7 -0.63 -2.96 0.36
N PHE A 8 -1.29 -1.79 0.25
CA PHE A 8 -2.69 -1.61 0.59
C PHE A 8 -3.57 -1.37 -0.65
N ASP A 9 -3.31 -0.26 -1.37
CA ASP A 9 -4.12 0.17 -2.51
C ASP A 9 -3.97 -0.79 -3.68
N GLY A 10 -5.10 -1.32 -4.20
CA GLY A 10 -5.05 -2.34 -5.25
C GLY A 10 -4.55 -3.72 -4.80
N THR A 11 -3.98 -3.85 -3.61
CA THR A 11 -3.46 -5.11 -3.03
C THR A 11 -4.41 -5.69 -1.98
N ILE A 12 -4.61 -5.02 -0.85
CA ILE A 12 -5.65 -5.37 0.15
C ILE A 12 -7.01 -4.93 -0.35
N THR A 13 -7.11 -3.73 -0.90
CA THR A 13 -8.30 -3.29 -1.63
C THR A 13 -8.28 -3.85 -3.04
N GLN A 14 -9.46 -4.03 -3.65
CA GLN A 14 -9.56 -4.51 -5.02
C GLN A 14 -9.32 -3.42 -6.06
N ARG A 15 -9.36 -2.14 -5.65
CA ARG A 15 -9.07 -0.96 -6.47
C ARG A 15 -8.15 -0.02 -5.69
N ASP A 16 -7.40 0.81 -6.39
CA ASP A 16 -6.63 1.88 -5.77
C ASP A 16 -7.60 2.94 -5.25
N VAL A 17 -7.57 3.18 -3.92
CA VAL A 17 -8.50 4.12 -3.27
C VAL A 17 -8.07 5.56 -3.53
N THR A 18 -6.78 5.81 -3.61
CA THR A 18 -6.25 7.14 -3.94
C THR A 18 -6.67 7.53 -5.36
N ASP A 19 -6.56 6.63 -6.32
CA ASP A 19 -7.04 6.85 -7.69
C ASP A 19 -8.55 7.11 -7.75
N GLU A 20 -9.34 6.39 -6.98
CA GLU A 20 -10.80 6.61 -6.90
C GLU A 20 -11.13 8.00 -6.32
N ILE A 21 -10.41 8.44 -5.28
CA ILE A 21 -10.55 9.78 -4.71
C ILE A 21 -10.21 10.84 -5.75
N LEU A 22 -9.10 10.69 -6.45
CA LEU A 22 -8.67 11.64 -7.47
C LEU A 22 -9.64 11.69 -8.65
N ALA A 23 -10.11 10.54 -9.11
CA ALA A 23 -11.02 10.46 -10.26
C ALA A 23 -12.39 11.10 -9.98
N GLN A 24 -12.89 11.04 -8.75
CA GLN A 24 -14.23 11.49 -8.40
C GLN A 24 -14.26 12.86 -7.73
N LEU A 25 -13.22 13.24 -6.99
CA LEU A 25 -13.23 14.41 -6.10
C LEU A 25 -12.15 15.44 -6.41
N ALA A 26 -11.19 15.14 -7.30
CA ALA A 26 -10.13 16.07 -7.67
C ALA A 26 -10.45 16.83 -8.99
N HIS A 27 -9.81 17.99 -9.15
CA HIS A 27 -9.80 18.66 -10.45
C HIS A 27 -9.06 17.80 -11.48
N PRO A 28 -9.55 17.65 -12.74
CA PRO A 28 -8.99 16.73 -13.75
C PRO A 28 -7.49 16.90 -14.06
N SER A 29 -6.89 18.03 -13.71
CA SER A 29 -5.45 18.27 -13.87
C SER A 29 -4.56 17.34 -13.08
N TRP A 30 -5.11 16.55 -12.13
CA TRP A 30 -4.37 15.52 -11.41
C TRP A 30 -3.72 14.50 -12.36
N GLN A 31 -4.36 14.23 -13.51
CA GLN A 31 -3.84 13.31 -14.53
C GLN A 31 -2.52 13.77 -15.16
N ALA A 32 -2.30 15.08 -15.27
CA ALA A 32 -1.03 15.62 -15.76
C ALA A 32 0.09 15.38 -14.73
N VAL A 33 -0.20 15.50 -13.44
CA VAL A 33 0.75 15.20 -12.35
C VAL A 33 1.08 13.71 -12.33
N GLU A 34 0.08 12.84 -12.53
CA GLU A 34 0.27 11.39 -12.65
C GLU A 34 1.22 11.02 -13.79
N GLN A 35 1.10 11.70 -14.94
CA GLN A 35 1.99 11.49 -16.08
C GLN A 35 3.44 11.91 -15.80
N GLU A 36 3.66 12.95 -15.00
CA GLU A 36 5.00 13.35 -14.60
C GLU A 36 5.66 12.26 -13.72
N TRP A 37 4.90 11.71 -12.77
CA TRP A 37 5.39 10.62 -11.90
C TRP A 37 5.66 9.33 -12.67
N THR A 38 4.73 8.89 -13.52
CA THR A 38 4.90 7.66 -14.30
C THR A 38 6.08 7.73 -15.27
N ARG A 39 6.45 8.95 -15.72
CA ARG A 39 7.67 9.20 -16.52
C ARG A 39 8.94 9.34 -15.68
N GLY A 40 8.83 9.29 -14.35
CA GLY A 40 9.97 9.44 -13.44
C GLY A 40 10.50 10.87 -13.32
N LEU A 41 9.73 11.89 -13.71
CA LEU A 41 10.13 13.30 -13.63
C LEU A 41 10.00 13.84 -12.20
N ILE A 42 9.11 13.28 -11.40
CA ILE A 42 8.89 13.60 -9.99
C ILE A 42 8.80 12.31 -9.16
N GLY A 43 9.05 12.40 -7.85
CA GLY A 43 8.82 11.30 -6.92
C GLY A 43 7.34 11.15 -6.52
N SER A 44 6.98 10.02 -5.93
CA SER A 44 5.59 9.77 -5.51
C SER A 44 5.12 10.72 -4.39
N ARG A 45 6.02 11.15 -3.50
CA ARG A 45 5.70 12.17 -2.49
C ARG A 45 5.22 13.48 -3.13
N GLU A 46 5.98 14.03 -4.08
CA GLU A 46 5.60 15.26 -4.77
C GLU A 46 4.33 15.06 -5.59
N CYS A 47 4.18 13.90 -6.24
CA CYS A 47 2.99 13.54 -6.97
C CYS A 47 1.75 13.60 -6.07
N LEU A 48 1.77 12.91 -4.93
CA LEU A 48 0.67 12.90 -3.97
C LEU A 48 0.38 14.28 -3.38
N GLU A 49 1.41 15.07 -3.03
CA GLU A 49 1.21 16.45 -2.55
C GLU A 49 0.44 17.28 -3.57
N ARG A 50 0.85 17.25 -4.83
CA ARG A 50 0.24 18.04 -5.90
C ARG A 50 -1.16 17.54 -6.26
N GLN A 51 -1.37 16.22 -6.28
CA GLN A 51 -2.66 15.62 -6.58
C GLN A 51 -3.70 15.87 -5.49
N ILE A 52 -3.34 15.65 -4.23
CA ILE A 52 -4.25 15.83 -3.09
C ILE A 52 -4.63 17.30 -2.91
N ALA A 53 -3.75 18.24 -3.25
CA ALA A 53 -4.09 19.67 -3.26
C ALA A 53 -5.21 20.04 -4.27
N LEU A 54 -5.49 19.18 -5.25
CA LEU A 54 -6.56 19.34 -6.25
C LEU A 54 -7.91 18.75 -5.78
N VAL A 55 -7.93 18.02 -4.66
CA VAL A 55 -9.16 17.45 -4.10
C VAL A 55 -9.94 18.52 -3.33
N ASN A 56 -11.26 18.58 -3.57
CA ASN A 56 -12.18 19.45 -2.85
C ASN A 56 -13.41 18.65 -2.42
N ALA A 57 -13.36 18.04 -1.24
CA ALA A 57 -14.39 17.13 -0.77
C ALA A 57 -14.74 17.39 0.71
N SER A 58 -16.00 17.18 1.08
CA SER A 58 -16.37 17.09 2.49
C SER A 58 -15.95 15.74 3.07
N THR A 59 -15.95 15.63 4.39
CA THR A 59 -15.68 14.35 5.07
C THR A 59 -16.69 13.27 4.64
N GLU A 60 -17.96 13.64 4.51
CA GLU A 60 -19.04 12.72 4.14
C GLU A 60 -18.88 12.21 2.69
N GLU A 61 -18.45 13.06 1.76
CA GLU A 61 -18.18 12.68 0.37
C GLU A 61 -17.00 11.71 0.30
N LEU A 62 -15.93 12.00 1.04
CA LEU A 62 -14.74 11.15 1.14
C LEU A 62 -15.08 9.80 1.77
N ASP A 63 -15.82 9.81 2.87
CA ASP A 63 -16.26 8.62 3.60
C ASP A 63 -17.13 7.71 2.75
N ALA A 64 -18.11 8.27 2.03
CA ALA A 64 -18.98 7.51 1.14
C ALA A 64 -18.20 6.80 0.03
N LEU A 65 -17.18 7.46 -0.52
CA LEU A 65 -16.30 6.88 -1.53
C LEU A 65 -15.48 5.72 -0.94
N ILE A 66 -14.83 5.94 0.20
CA ILE A 66 -14.01 4.93 0.87
C ILE A 66 -14.85 3.71 1.24
N ASP A 67 -16.08 3.92 1.71
CA ASP A 67 -17.00 2.83 2.09
C ASP A 67 -17.45 1.98 0.90
N ALA A 68 -17.40 2.51 -0.31
CA ALA A 68 -17.74 1.78 -1.53
C ALA A 68 -16.57 0.91 -2.07
N VAL A 69 -15.37 1.05 -1.54
CA VAL A 69 -14.21 0.29 -2.03
C VAL A 69 -14.25 -1.15 -1.53
N PRO A 70 -14.22 -2.15 -2.42
CA PRO A 70 -14.21 -3.55 -2.02
C PRO A 70 -12.81 -3.97 -1.54
N VAL A 71 -12.80 -4.78 -0.47
CA VAL A 71 -11.58 -5.42 0.07
C VAL A 71 -11.45 -6.83 -0.52
N ASP A 72 -10.22 -7.32 -0.66
CA ASP A 72 -9.97 -8.72 -1.02
C ASP A 72 -10.66 -9.63 0.02
N PRO A 73 -11.59 -10.51 -0.42
CA PRO A 73 -12.38 -11.32 0.51
C PRO A 73 -11.55 -12.31 1.33
N ALA A 74 -10.36 -12.66 0.86
CA ALA A 74 -9.45 -13.56 1.56
C ALA A 74 -8.51 -12.84 2.55
N PHE A 75 -8.43 -11.50 2.52
CA PHE A 75 -7.47 -10.77 3.37
C PHE A 75 -7.75 -10.94 4.86
N SER A 76 -9.01 -10.91 5.29
CA SER A 76 -9.36 -11.13 6.69
C SER A 76 -8.92 -12.52 7.18
N HIS A 77 -9.09 -13.56 6.35
CA HIS A 77 -8.63 -14.90 6.67
C HIS A 77 -7.10 -14.96 6.75
N PHE A 78 -6.40 -14.40 5.78
CA PHE A 78 -4.95 -14.30 5.78
C PHE A 78 -4.39 -13.55 7.01
N TYR A 79 -5.05 -12.47 7.42
CA TYR A 79 -4.70 -11.75 8.64
C TYR A 79 -4.80 -12.66 9.89
N HIS A 80 -5.88 -13.42 10.05
CA HIS A 80 -6.02 -14.38 11.16
C HIS A 80 -4.99 -15.50 11.08
N PHE A 81 -4.74 -16.07 9.90
CA PHE A 81 -3.70 -17.05 9.64
C PHE A 81 -2.32 -16.55 10.11
N THR A 82 -1.94 -15.32 9.77
CA THR A 82 -0.64 -14.76 10.20
C THR A 82 -0.57 -14.61 11.72
N ARG A 83 -1.66 -14.20 12.35
CA ARG A 83 -1.73 -14.07 13.82
C ARG A 83 -1.61 -15.40 14.54
N GLU A 84 -2.35 -16.41 14.14
CA GLU A 84 -2.32 -17.75 14.74
C GLU A 84 -0.92 -18.37 14.67
N ARG A 85 -0.22 -18.10 13.57
CA ARG A 85 1.15 -18.59 13.35
C ARG A 85 2.24 -17.63 13.85
N ARG A 86 1.87 -16.52 14.47
CA ARG A 86 2.79 -15.49 14.98
C ARG A 86 3.71 -14.93 13.88
N ILE A 87 3.23 -14.83 12.65
CA ILE A 87 3.93 -14.23 11.54
C ILE A 87 3.69 -12.71 11.60
N PRO A 88 4.74 -11.88 11.76
CA PRO A 88 4.58 -10.44 11.69
C PRO A 88 4.02 -10.03 10.33
N LEU A 89 2.95 -9.23 10.33
CA LEU A 89 2.33 -8.67 9.13
C LEU A 89 2.37 -7.14 9.22
N TYR A 90 2.94 -6.52 8.19
CA TYR A 90 3.06 -5.08 8.04
C TYR A 90 2.34 -4.60 6.80
N VAL A 91 1.56 -3.54 6.92
CA VAL A 91 0.97 -2.82 5.77
C VAL A 91 1.85 -1.61 5.47
N LEU A 92 2.35 -1.51 4.26
CA LEU A 92 3.19 -0.41 3.77
C LEU A 92 2.48 0.26 2.59
N SER A 93 1.98 1.47 2.77
CA SER A 93 1.21 2.16 1.73
C SER A 93 1.71 3.58 1.51
N GLU A 94 1.69 4.04 0.28
CA GLU A 94 1.81 5.47 -0.03
C GLU A 94 0.47 6.21 0.13
N GLY A 95 -0.65 5.47 0.19
CA GLY A 95 -1.97 5.99 0.56
C GLY A 95 -2.03 6.51 2.01
N PHE A 96 -3.22 6.88 2.45
CA PHE A 96 -3.40 7.69 3.65
C PHE A 96 -3.97 6.91 4.83
N ASP A 97 -3.47 7.18 6.03
CA ASP A 97 -3.86 6.58 7.31
C ASP A 97 -5.37 6.64 7.56
N TYR A 98 -6.00 7.79 7.27
CA TYR A 98 -7.46 7.98 7.38
C TYR A 98 -8.23 6.95 6.54
N VAL A 99 -7.82 6.76 5.29
CA VAL A 99 -8.43 5.83 4.35
C VAL A 99 -8.22 4.39 4.80
N ILE A 100 -6.99 4.04 5.13
CA ILE A 100 -6.60 2.69 5.54
C ILE A 100 -7.32 2.28 6.81
N ALA A 101 -7.35 3.17 7.82
CA ALA A 101 -8.03 2.90 9.09
C ALA A 101 -9.52 2.60 8.87
N ARG A 102 -10.22 3.41 8.06
CA ARG A 102 -11.65 3.24 7.77
C ARG A 102 -11.95 1.93 7.03
N VAL A 103 -11.14 1.59 6.02
CA VAL A 103 -11.31 0.33 5.28
C VAL A 103 -11.07 -0.88 6.17
N LEU A 104 -10.00 -0.88 6.97
CA LEU A 104 -9.67 -1.99 7.87
C LEU A 104 -10.70 -2.15 8.99
N GLU A 105 -11.22 -1.04 9.54
CA GLU A 105 -12.28 -1.07 10.55
C GLU A 105 -13.56 -1.69 9.99
N ARG A 106 -13.99 -1.26 8.81
CA ARG A 106 -15.15 -1.84 8.11
C ARG A 106 -14.97 -3.32 7.79
N ALA A 107 -13.75 -3.76 7.50
CA ALA A 107 -13.41 -5.16 7.29
C ALA A 107 -13.31 -5.98 8.60
N GLY A 108 -13.67 -5.40 9.75
CA GLY A 108 -13.67 -6.07 11.05
C GLY A 108 -12.27 -6.18 11.68
N MET A 109 -11.28 -5.50 11.14
CA MET A 109 -9.90 -5.47 11.66
C MET A 109 -9.70 -4.24 12.55
N VAL A 110 -10.35 -4.24 13.71
CA VAL A 110 -10.35 -3.12 14.65
C VAL A 110 -9.02 -3.02 15.42
N GLY A 111 -8.45 -1.83 15.42
CA GLY A 111 -7.30 -1.48 16.24
C GLY A 111 -5.97 -2.05 15.71
N PRO A 112 -5.41 -1.50 14.62
CA PRO A 112 -4.20 -2.01 13.97
C PRO A 112 -3.01 -2.19 14.93
N VAL A 113 -2.79 -1.25 15.82
CA VAL A 113 -1.69 -1.29 16.80
C VAL A 113 -1.95 -2.31 17.93
N ARG A 114 -3.21 -2.53 18.31
CA ARG A 114 -3.57 -3.44 19.42
C ARG A 114 -3.64 -4.90 19.01
N ASN A 115 -3.80 -5.17 17.71
CA ASN A 115 -4.03 -6.52 17.19
C ASN A 115 -2.85 -7.10 16.40
N GLY A 116 -1.67 -6.46 16.42
CA GLY A 116 -0.47 -6.99 15.76
C GLY A 116 -0.33 -6.60 14.28
N LEU A 117 -1.30 -5.91 13.68
CA LEU A 117 -1.16 -5.32 12.34
C LEU A 117 -0.53 -3.94 12.48
N GLN A 118 0.67 -3.76 11.95
CA GLN A 118 1.34 -2.46 11.92
C GLN A 118 1.16 -1.85 10.53
N VAL A 119 0.75 -0.58 10.49
CA VAL A 119 0.51 0.18 9.27
C VAL A 119 1.50 1.34 9.20
N PHE A 120 2.20 1.45 8.09
CA PHE A 120 3.08 2.56 7.74
C PHE A 120 2.55 3.19 6.46
N SER A 121 2.07 4.41 6.56
CA SER A 121 1.41 5.11 5.45
C SER A 121 1.69 6.60 5.48
N SER A 122 1.31 7.32 4.43
CA SER A 122 1.18 8.76 4.51
C SER A 122 0.04 9.11 5.47
N ALA A 123 0.06 10.32 6.01
CA ALA A 123 -1.01 10.78 6.91
C ALA A 123 -1.84 11.88 6.24
N LEU A 124 -3.14 11.92 6.54
CA LEU A 124 -4.08 12.85 5.96
C LEU A 124 -4.81 13.64 7.05
N ARG A 125 -4.75 14.96 6.96
CA ARG A 125 -5.55 15.85 7.80
C ARG A 125 -6.62 16.53 6.96
N LEU A 126 -7.85 16.54 7.46
CA LEU A 126 -8.97 17.22 6.83
C LEU A 126 -9.16 18.61 7.46
N GLU A 127 -9.19 19.65 6.63
CA GLU A 127 -9.47 21.02 7.04
C GLU A 127 -10.61 21.60 6.18
N GLY A 128 -11.84 21.47 6.67
CA GLY A 128 -13.03 21.78 5.89
C GLY A 128 -13.13 20.87 4.68
N ARG A 129 -13.03 21.44 3.47
CA ARG A 129 -13.04 20.68 2.22
C ARG A 129 -11.64 20.43 1.64
N ARG A 130 -10.57 20.79 2.37
CA ARG A 130 -9.18 20.62 1.92
C ARG A 130 -8.57 19.41 2.58
N LEU A 131 -7.83 18.64 1.82
CA LEU A 131 -7.04 17.52 2.30
C LEU A 131 -5.57 17.93 2.36
N ILE A 132 -4.91 17.69 3.50
CA ILE A 132 -3.52 18.06 3.74
C ILE A 132 -2.72 16.80 4.02
N PRO A 133 -1.87 16.37 3.07
CA PRO A 133 -1.04 15.20 3.24
C PRO A 133 0.22 15.53 4.06
N THR A 134 0.72 14.54 4.82
CA THR A 134 2.06 14.54 5.41
C THR A 134 2.68 13.15 5.26
N PHE A 135 4.02 13.08 5.30
CA PHE A 135 4.78 11.88 4.90
C PHE A 135 5.74 11.43 6.02
N PRO A 136 5.20 10.87 7.13
CA PRO A 136 5.99 10.54 8.32
C PRO A 136 7.00 9.40 8.10
N HIS A 137 6.85 8.66 6.99
CA HIS A 137 7.70 7.52 6.64
C HIS A 137 8.51 7.74 5.36
N SER A 138 8.61 8.99 4.91
CA SER A 138 9.63 9.37 3.93
C SER A 138 11.02 9.29 4.59
N VAL A 139 12.05 9.03 3.79
CA VAL A 139 13.45 9.04 4.25
C VAL A 139 14.24 10.07 3.45
N GLU A 140 15.25 10.68 4.10
CA GLU A 140 16.14 11.62 3.43
C GLU A 140 17.60 11.17 3.65
N PRO A 141 18.40 11.04 2.59
CA PRO A 141 18.02 11.16 1.18
C PRO A 141 17.23 9.94 0.69
N CYS A 142 16.24 10.15 -0.22
CA CYS A 142 15.55 9.10 -0.95
C CYS A 142 15.76 9.32 -2.45
N GLU A 143 16.45 8.42 -3.13
CA GLU A 143 16.72 8.50 -4.57
C GLU A 143 15.43 8.52 -5.42
N HIS A 144 14.32 8.00 -4.87
CA HIS A 144 13.07 7.83 -5.58
C HIS A 144 11.98 8.82 -5.15
N GLY A 145 12.25 9.66 -4.13
CA GLY A 145 11.31 10.64 -3.62
C GLY A 145 9.99 10.03 -3.12
N CYS A 146 10.06 8.91 -2.39
CA CYS A 146 8.88 8.19 -1.91
C CYS A 146 8.16 8.94 -0.78
N GLY A 147 6.82 8.91 -0.78
CA GLY A 147 5.99 9.37 0.33
C GLY A 147 6.13 8.44 1.55
N THR A 148 5.97 7.14 1.34
CA THR A 148 6.32 6.09 2.28
C THR A 148 7.38 5.20 1.65
N CYS A 149 8.61 5.23 2.17
CA CYS A 149 9.71 4.48 1.59
C CYS A 149 9.63 2.99 1.96
N LYS A 150 8.89 2.20 1.16
CA LYS A 150 8.69 0.76 1.38
C LYS A 150 10.02 0.00 1.48
N ALA A 151 10.96 0.27 0.58
CA ALA A 151 12.29 -0.35 0.60
C ALA A 151 13.04 -0.11 1.93
N ALA A 152 13.03 1.12 2.44
CA ALA A 152 13.66 1.43 3.72
C ALA A 152 12.97 0.71 4.91
N LEU A 153 11.65 0.57 4.85
CA LEU A 153 10.88 -0.15 5.87
C LEU A 153 11.17 -1.65 5.83
N LEU A 154 11.25 -2.27 4.63
CA LEU A 154 11.69 -3.66 4.50
C LEU A 154 13.09 -3.86 5.08
N ARG A 155 14.06 -3.02 4.72
CA ARG A 155 15.41 -3.07 5.30
C ARG A 155 15.44 -2.92 6.81
N ARG A 156 14.56 -2.06 7.36
CA ARG A 156 14.49 -1.80 8.80
C ARG A 156 13.92 -2.97 9.59
N PHE A 157 12.79 -3.52 9.14
CA PHE A 157 12.03 -4.54 9.87
C PHE A 157 12.28 -5.97 9.38
N GLY A 158 12.78 -6.15 8.14
CA GLY A 158 13.11 -7.45 7.55
C GLY A 158 14.43 -8.07 8.04
N LYS A 159 15.15 -7.40 8.97
CA LYS A 159 16.43 -7.92 9.49
C LYS A 159 16.21 -9.16 10.33
N GLY A 160 16.92 -10.24 10.00
CA GLY A 160 16.88 -11.51 10.77
C GLY A 160 17.11 -12.72 9.88
N ASN A 161 17.16 -13.91 10.46
CA ASN A 161 17.29 -15.18 9.74
C ASN A 161 15.90 -15.76 9.39
N HIS A 162 15.06 -14.97 8.74
CA HIS A 162 13.72 -15.39 8.32
C HIS A 162 13.42 -14.82 6.92
N PRO A 163 12.65 -15.53 6.10
CA PRO A 163 12.26 -15.02 4.80
C PRO A 163 11.44 -13.72 4.90
N VAL A 164 11.84 -12.72 4.14
CA VAL A 164 11.12 -11.46 3.96
C VAL A 164 10.20 -11.62 2.76
N ILE A 165 8.90 -11.54 2.97
CA ILE A 165 7.87 -11.68 1.95
C ILE A 165 7.27 -10.32 1.67
N PHE A 166 7.17 -9.92 0.40
CA PHE A 166 6.49 -8.72 -0.03
C PHE A 166 5.31 -9.06 -0.95
N VAL A 167 4.17 -8.40 -0.75
CA VAL A 167 2.94 -8.58 -1.53
C VAL A 167 2.53 -7.22 -2.07
N GLY A 168 2.42 -7.05 -3.40
CA GLY A 168 2.08 -5.76 -4.00
C GLY A 168 1.50 -5.87 -5.41
N ASP A 169 1.07 -4.73 -5.97
CA ASP A 169 0.46 -4.69 -7.31
C ASP A 169 0.88 -3.49 -8.17
N GLY A 170 1.37 -2.41 -7.57
CA GLY A 170 1.60 -1.13 -8.22
C GLY A 170 3.06 -0.80 -8.56
N LEU A 171 3.26 0.29 -9.31
CA LEU A 171 4.61 0.79 -9.64
C LEU A 171 5.33 1.36 -8.42
N SER A 172 4.63 1.83 -7.39
CA SER A 172 5.23 2.30 -6.14
C SER A 172 5.96 1.19 -5.38
N ASP A 173 5.62 -0.08 -5.68
CA ASP A 173 6.19 -1.28 -5.05
C ASP A 173 7.53 -1.71 -5.64
N ARG A 174 7.87 -1.23 -6.84
CA ARG A 174 9.05 -1.70 -7.60
C ARG A 174 10.36 -1.65 -6.81
N PHE A 175 10.51 -0.67 -5.92
CA PHE A 175 11.72 -0.51 -5.12
C PHE A 175 11.77 -1.44 -3.88
N ALA A 176 10.63 -2.03 -3.51
CA ALA A 176 10.55 -3.01 -2.44
C ALA A 176 10.94 -4.42 -2.92
N VAL A 177 10.87 -4.69 -4.23
CA VAL A 177 11.14 -6.01 -4.82
C VAL A 177 12.54 -6.50 -4.48
N ASP A 178 13.55 -5.62 -4.52
CA ASP A 178 14.95 -5.98 -4.29
C ASP A 178 15.30 -6.18 -2.80
N GLU A 179 14.38 -5.85 -1.91
CA GLU A 179 14.54 -5.97 -0.45
C GLU A 179 13.81 -7.19 0.13
N ALA A 180 13.11 -7.97 -0.71
CA ALA A 180 12.36 -9.14 -0.28
C ALA A 180 12.97 -10.44 -0.85
N ASP A 181 12.93 -11.52 -0.05
CA ASP A 181 13.34 -12.86 -0.49
C ASP A 181 12.28 -13.52 -1.37
N VAL A 182 11.00 -13.18 -1.13
CA VAL A 182 9.85 -13.70 -1.89
C VAL A 182 8.90 -12.55 -2.20
N VAL A 183 8.60 -12.36 -3.49
CA VAL A 183 7.67 -11.33 -3.95
C VAL A 183 6.42 -11.99 -4.52
N PHE A 184 5.25 -11.59 -4.02
CA PHE A 184 3.97 -11.84 -4.66
C PHE A 184 3.53 -10.58 -5.40
N ALA A 185 3.29 -10.72 -6.71
CA ALA A 185 3.00 -9.58 -7.56
C ALA A 185 1.74 -9.81 -8.40
N LYS A 186 0.97 -8.74 -8.60
CA LYS A 186 -0.10 -8.70 -9.59
C LYS A 186 -0.05 -7.39 -10.37
N ARG A 187 -0.85 -7.25 -11.44
CA ARG A 187 -0.99 -6.02 -12.23
C ARG A 187 0.35 -5.41 -12.67
N GLN A 188 0.57 -4.12 -12.40
CA GLN A 188 1.76 -3.37 -12.85
C GLN A 188 3.05 -3.89 -12.23
N LEU A 189 3.04 -4.30 -10.95
CA LEU A 189 4.22 -4.88 -10.32
C LEU A 189 4.62 -6.20 -10.99
N LEU A 190 3.64 -7.06 -11.34
CA LEU A 190 3.92 -8.30 -12.05
C LEU A 190 4.54 -8.03 -13.43
N ALA A 191 3.99 -7.08 -14.18
CA ALA A 191 4.54 -6.66 -15.47
C ALA A 191 5.98 -6.13 -15.32
N TYR A 192 6.21 -5.26 -14.33
CA TYR A 192 7.53 -4.73 -14.01
C TYR A 192 8.54 -5.85 -13.71
N CYS A 193 8.17 -6.82 -12.85
CA CYS A 193 9.05 -7.94 -12.52
C CYS A 193 9.40 -8.76 -13.74
N GLN A 194 8.44 -9.05 -14.61
CA GLN A 194 8.66 -9.80 -15.85
C GLN A 194 9.60 -9.06 -16.82
N GLU A 195 9.38 -7.77 -17.01
CA GLU A 195 10.18 -6.92 -17.90
C GLU A 195 11.63 -6.79 -17.42
N HIS A 196 11.85 -6.72 -16.10
CA HIS A 196 13.18 -6.52 -15.52
C HIS A 196 13.84 -7.80 -14.99
N GLY A 197 13.29 -8.98 -15.32
CA GLY A 197 13.84 -10.27 -14.91
C GLY A 197 13.89 -10.49 -13.41
N LYS A 198 12.99 -9.85 -12.64
CA LYS A 198 12.88 -9.99 -11.19
C LYS A 198 12.04 -11.23 -10.84
N ALA A 199 12.53 -12.05 -9.91
CA ALA A 199 11.78 -13.22 -9.46
C ALA A 199 10.53 -12.79 -8.68
N CYS A 200 9.35 -13.22 -9.12
CA CYS A 200 8.12 -13.01 -8.42
C CYS A 200 7.12 -14.16 -8.63
N ARG A 201 6.14 -14.25 -7.75
CA ARG A 201 5.04 -15.22 -7.83
C ARG A 201 3.75 -14.46 -8.13
N PRO A 202 3.05 -14.76 -9.23
CA PRO A 202 1.77 -14.14 -9.51
C PRO A 202 0.72 -14.60 -8.46
N PHE A 203 -0.17 -13.70 -8.06
CA PHE A 203 -1.30 -13.99 -7.20
C PHE A 203 -2.55 -13.24 -7.67
N LYS A 204 -3.73 -13.74 -7.29
CA LYS A 204 -5.03 -13.08 -7.54
C LYS A 204 -5.63 -12.53 -6.27
N THR A 205 -5.62 -13.33 -5.20
CA THR A 205 -6.17 -12.99 -3.89
C THR A 205 -5.19 -13.41 -2.79
N PHE A 206 -5.45 -12.96 -1.57
CA PHE A 206 -4.66 -13.38 -0.40
C PHE A 206 -4.79 -14.87 -0.08
N ALA A 207 -5.76 -15.60 -0.65
CA ALA A 207 -5.80 -17.06 -0.53
C ALA A 207 -4.60 -17.74 -1.22
N ASP A 208 -4.18 -17.20 -2.38
CA ASP A 208 -2.99 -17.72 -3.09
C ASP A 208 -1.71 -17.46 -2.28
N VAL A 209 -1.62 -16.27 -1.66
CA VAL A 209 -0.50 -15.88 -0.81
C VAL A 209 -0.43 -16.78 0.42
N GLU A 210 -1.57 -17.01 1.10
CA GLU A 210 -1.68 -17.88 2.27
C GLU A 210 -1.24 -19.32 1.97
N GLN A 211 -1.75 -19.88 0.87
CA GLN A 211 -1.38 -21.24 0.45
C GLN A 211 0.13 -21.36 0.25
N ALA A 212 0.74 -20.37 -0.43
CA ALA A 212 2.18 -20.39 -0.68
C ALA A 212 3.00 -20.17 0.60
N VAL A 213 2.60 -19.23 1.47
CA VAL A 213 3.27 -18.98 2.76
C VAL A 213 3.17 -20.20 3.67
N SER A 214 2.00 -20.86 3.72
CA SER A 214 1.80 -22.08 4.51
C SER A 214 2.73 -23.20 4.10
N ALA A 215 3.07 -23.32 2.81
CA ALA A 215 4.00 -24.33 2.30
C ALA A 215 5.48 -24.02 2.59
N MET A 216 5.80 -22.80 3.03
CA MET A 216 7.16 -22.36 3.37
C MET A 216 7.47 -22.48 4.87
N LEU A 217 6.46 -22.72 5.72
CA LEU A 217 6.59 -22.81 7.17
C LEU A 217 6.90 -24.22 7.65
#